data_85b6b898f14d629a2962db737ff98671
#
_entry.id   85b6b898f14d629a2962db737ff98671
#
_cell.length_a   1.000
_cell.length_b   1.000
_cell.length_c   1.000
_cell.angle_alpha   90.00
_cell.angle_beta   90.00
_cell.angle_gamma   90.00
#
_symmetry.space_group_name_H-M   'P 1'
#
loop_
_entity.id
_entity.type
_entity.pdbx_description
1 polymer ?
#
loop_
_entity_poly.entity_id
_entity_poly.type
_entity_poly.pdbx_seq_one_letter_code
_entity_poly.pdbx_strand_id
1 'polypeptide(L)'
;MTSQRPDAIAIVGATASGKTATSLELAFLLGLHNDFAFPIEIISADSRQVYRHLTIGTAKPSAEDLRVAPHHFIDEKNPDERFSAGDFGEEAVKRLIEIRQRGKLPVIVGGAGLYVQALTDGFFDETAGVSNGADYEAAL
;
A
#
# COMPACT_ATOMS: atom_id res chain seq x y z
N MET A 1 -5.75 -28.56 -1.58
CA MET A 1 -6.03 -27.21 -1.03
C MET A 1 -5.50 -26.21 -2.02
N THR A 2 -6.35 -25.48 -2.65
CA THR A 2 -5.93 -24.30 -3.42
C THR A 2 -5.55 -23.21 -2.42
N SER A 3 -4.26 -22.94 -2.30
CA SER A 3 -3.79 -21.79 -1.57
C SER A 3 -4.30 -20.53 -2.28
N GLN A 4 -5.36 -19.93 -1.77
CA GLN A 4 -5.83 -18.67 -2.31
C GLN A 4 -4.80 -17.61 -1.98
N ARG A 5 -4.31 -16.94 -3.02
CA ARG A 5 -3.44 -15.77 -2.88
C ARG A 5 -4.20 -14.67 -2.15
N PRO A 6 -3.64 -14.03 -1.12
CA PRO A 6 -4.29 -12.90 -0.50
C PRO A 6 -4.45 -11.74 -1.49
N ASP A 7 -5.50 -10.97 -1.32
CA ASP A 7 -5.78 -9.80 -2.15
C ASP A 7 -4.82 -8.66 -1.86
N ALA A 8 -4.49 -8.46 -0.61
CA ALA A 8 -3.51 -7.51 -0.11
C ALA A 8 -3.00 -7.96 1.25
N ILE A 9 -1.88 -7.43 1.67
CA ILE A 9 -1.34 -7.58 3.03
C ILE A 9 -1.25 -6.21 3.66
N ALA A 10 -1.67 -6.08 4.90
CA ALA A 10 -1.53 -4.85 5.67
C ALA A 10 -0.56 -5.05 6.83
N ILE A 11 0.44 -4.19 6.94
CA ILE A 11 1.40 -4.11 8.04
C ILE A 11 1.13 -2.80 8.76
N VAL A 12 0.50 -2.90 9.91
CA VAL A 12 0.04 -1.75 10.69
C VAL A 12 0.71 -1.75 12.05
N GLY A 13 1.10 -0.59 12.51
CA GLY A 13 1.72 -0.43 13.82
C GLY A 13 2.14 1.00 14.09
N ALA A 14 2.58 1.27 15.31
CA ALA A 14 3.07 2.58 15.71
C ALA A 14 4.31 3.01 14.90
N THR A 15 4.58 4.31 14.87
CA THR A 15 5.82 4.86 14.30
C THR A 15 7.04 4.19 14.95
N ALA A 16 8.07 3.91 14.16
CA ALA A 16 9.31 3.23 14.59
C ALA A 16 9.12 1.81 15.15
N SER A 17 8.03 1.11 14.80
CA SER A 17 7.80 -0.29 15.17
C SER A 17 8.40 -1.33 14.20
N GLY A 18 9.19 -0.89 13.22
CA GLY A 18 9.84 -1.79 12.25
C GLY A 18 8.99 -2.19 11.04
N LYS A 19 7.87 -1.50 10.77
CA LYS A 19 6.98 -1.82 9.64
C LYS A 19 7.69 -1.82 8.30
N THR A 20 8.51 -0.83 8.02
CA THR A 20 9.27 -0.71 6.77
C THR A 20 10.22 -1.88 6.60
N ALA A 21 11.02 -2.18 7.63
CA ALA A 21 11.93 -3.31 7.62
C ALA A 21 11.18 -4.63 7.37
N THR A 22 10.05 -4.84 8.04
CA THR A 22 9.22 -6.03 7.86
C THR A 22 8.68 -6.14 6.44
N SER A 23 8.24 -5.05 5.84
CA SER A 23 7.73 -5.05 4.47
C SER A 23 8.80 -5.37 3.44
N LEU A 24 10.02 -4.89 3.65
CA LEU A 24 11.15 -5.16 2.77
C LEU A 24 11.67 -6.60 2.93
N GLU A 25 11.68 -7.11 4.15
CA GLU A 25 12.01 -8.51 4.41
C GLU A 25 10.98 -9.44 3.76
N LEU A 26 9.70 -9.11 3.85
CA LEU A 26 8.64 -9.84 3.15
C LEU A 26 8.87 -9.83 1.63
N ALA A 27 9.22 -8.69 1.04
CA ALA A 27 9.55 -8.59 -0.37
C ALA A 27 10.70 -9.51 -0.77
N PHE A 28 11.74 -9.53 0.04
CA PHE A 28 12.91 -10.38 -0.16
C PHE A 28 12.55 -11.87 -0.07
N LEU A 29 11.83 -12.26 0.97
CA LEU A 29 11.43 -13.67 1.19
C LEU A 29 10.51 -14.17 0.07
N LEU A 30 9.55 -13.38 -0.36
CA LEU A 30 8.67 -13.74 -1.47
C LEU A 30 9.42 -13.83 -2.81
N GLY A 31 10.45 -13.02 -3.00
CA GLY A 31 11.31 -13.09 -4.17
C GLY A 31 12.21 -14.33 -4.23
N LEU A 32 12.53 -14.96 -3.10
CA LEU A 32 13.34 -16.16 -3.04
C LEU A 32 12.56 -17.45 -3.34
N HIS A 33 11.25 -17.46 -3.12
CA HIS A 33 10.39 -18.60 -3.38
C HIS A 33 9.85 -18.56 -4.80
N ASN A 34 10.51 -19.28 -5.71
CA ASN A 34 10.13 -19.36 -7.11
C ASN A 34 8.69 -19.83 -7.36
N ASP A 35 8.12 -20.58 -6.43
CA ASP A 35 6.72 -21.05 -6.48
C ASP A 35 5.72 -19.95 -6.08
N PHE A 36 6.22 -18.87 -5.44
CA PHE A 36 5.46 -17.72 -4.98
C PHE A 36 6.12 -16.39 -5.40
N ALA A 37 6.76 -16.38 -6.56
CA ALA A 37 7.37 -15.16 -7.10
C ALA A 37 6.30 -14.09 -7.39
N PHE A 38 5.71 -13.55 -6.33
CA PHE A 38 4.85 -12.39 -6.40
C PHE A 38 5.68 -11.16 -6.08
N PRO A 39 6.15 -10.44 -7.10
CA PRO A 39 6.71 -9.14 -6.83
C PRO A 39 5.66 -8.32 -6.07
N ILE A 40 6.08 -7.68 -5.00
CA ILE A 40 5.22 -6.81 -4.23
C ILE A 40 5.39 -5.36 -4.65
N GLU A 41 4.34 -4.57 -4.43
CA GLU A 41 4.42 -3.11 -4.42
C GLU A 41 3.86 -2.60 -3.11
N ILE A 42 4.49 -1.57 -2.55
CA ILE A 42 4.15 -1.03 -1.24
C ILE A 42 3.27 0.20 -1.40
N ILE A 43 2.15 0.21 -0.69
CA ILE A 43 1.28 1.38 -0.52
C ILE A 43 1.58 1.99 0.85
N SER A 44 2.23 3.16 0.86
CA SER A 44 2.47 3.89 2.11
C SER A 44 1.20 4.60 2.56
N ALA A 45 0.65 4.17 3.68
CA ALA A 45 -0.50 4.79 4.32
C ALA A 45 -0.06 5.78 5.42
N ASP A 46 0.76 6.74 5.05
CA ASP A 46 1.32 7.75 5.94
C ASP A 46 0.99 9.17 5.44
N SER A 47 0.32 9.95 6.30
CA SER A 47 -0.12 11.31 5.97
C SER A 47 1.01 12.33 5.79
N ARG A 48 2.23 11.98 6.11
CA ARG A 48 3.40 12.86 5.99
C ARG A 48 4.32 12.46 4.86
N GLN A 49 4.55 11.15 4.68
CA GLN A 49 5.44 10.64 3.64
C GLN A 49 4.96 10.94 2.23
N VAL A 50 3.66 11.16 2.05
CA VAL A 50 3.06 11.51 0.76
C VAL A 50 3.51 12.90 0.26
N TYR A 51 3.92 13.77 1.17
CA TYR A 51 4.34 15.14 0.82
C TYR A 51 5.82 15.23 0.49
N ARG A 52 6.13 15.90 -0.63
CA ARG A 52 7.50 16.28 -0.98
C ARG A 52 8.07 17.23 0.07
N HIS A 53 9.39 17.18 0.24
CA HIS A 53 10.14 18.06 1.14
C HIS A 53 9.87 17.86 2.65
N LEU A 54 8.95 17.01 3.05
CA LEU A 54 8.76 16.62 4.45
C LEU A 54 9.59 15.35 4.76
N THR A 55 10.89 15.48 4.78
CA THR A 55 11.80 14.33 4.93
C THR A 55 12.24 14.12 6.38
N ILE A 56 12.45 15.21 7.14
CA ILE A 56 12.90 15.13 8.53
C ILE A 56 11.75 14.67 9.44
N GLY A 57 12.00 13.63 10.22
CA GLY A 57 11.02 13.09 11.19
C GLY A 57 9.85 12.31 10.58
N THR A 58 9.88 12.03 9.28
CA THR A 58 8.82 11.29 8.59
C THR A 58 9.16 9.83 8.32
N ALA A 59 10.37 9.41 8.59
CA ALA A 59 10.88 8.06 8.35
C ALA A 59 10.60 7.54 6.92
N LYS A 60 10.74 8.40 5.92
CA LYS A 60 10.61 8.00 4.52
C LYS A 60 11.60 6.88 4.16
N PRO A 61 11.21 5.97 3.26
CA PRO A 61 12.11 4.94 2.78
C PRO A 61 13.35 5.55 2.13
N SER A 62 14.49 4.90 2.32
CA SER A 62 15.75 5.29 1.68
C SER A 62 15.74 4.98 0.18
N ALA A 63 16.74 5.48 -0.53
CA ALA A 63 16.92 5.13 -1.94
C ALA A 63 17.16 3.63 -2.15
N GLU A 64 17.78 2.96 -1.18
CA GLU A 64 17.97 1.50 -1.21
C GLU A 64 16.65 0.78 -1.03
N ASP A 65 15.83 1.21 -0.08
CA ASP A 65 14.50 0.64 0.17
C ASP A 65 13.62 0.73 -1.08
N LEU A 66 13.66 1.87 -1.77
CA LEU A 66 12.89 2.11 -3.00
C LEU A 66 13.34 1.21 -4.17
N ARG A 67 14.56 0.68 -4.12
CA ARG A 67 15.04 -0.29 -5.13
C ARG A 67 14.54 -1.71 -4.87
N VAL A 68 14.22 -2.03 -3.62
CA VAL A 68 13.75 -3.38 -3.25
C VAL A 68 12.33 -3.60 -3.76
N ALA A 69 11.47 -2.62 -3.62
CA ALA A 69 10.09 -2.66 -4.11
C ALA A 69 9.61 -1.26 -4.48
N PRO A 70 8.74 -1.12 -5.49
CA PRO A 70 8.07 0.14 -5.76
C PRO A 70 7.24 0.59 -4.56
N HIS A 71 7.29 1.87 -4.24
CA HIS A 71 6.49 2.49 -3.19
C HIS A 71 5.55 3.53 -3.80
N HIS A 72 4.31 3.49 -3.39
CA HIS A 72 3.27 4.45 -3.77
C HIS A 72 2.97 5.38 -2.59
N PHE A 73 2.58 6.61 -2.88
CA PHE A 73 2.29 7.67 -1.90
C PHE A 73 3.52 8.13 -1.10
N ILE A 74 4.66 8.12 -1.74
CA ILE A 74 5.90 8.76 -1.26
C ILE A 74 6.20 9.93 -2.18
N ASP A 75 6.34 11.15 -1.63
CA ASP A 75 6.68 12.35 -2.39
C ASP A 75 5.76 12.64 -3.61
N GLU A 76 4.49 12.29 -3.53
CA GLU A 76 3.54 12.45 -4.63
C GLU A 76 2.78 13.78 -4.59
N LYS A 77 2.70 14.45 -3.44
CA LYS A 77 1.97 15.70 -3.25
C LYS A 77 2.90 16.85 -2.87
N ASN A 78 2.56 18.05 -3.27
CA ASN A 78 3.25 19.24 -2.81
C ASN A 78 2.72 19.66 -1.42
N PRO A 79 3.53 20.34 -0.59
CA PRO A 79 3.12 20.72 0.77
C PRO A 79 1.89 21.63 0.85
N ASP A 80 1.58 22.35 -0.22
CA ASP A 80 0.42 23.25 -0.35
C ASP A 80 -0.83 22.54 -0.86
N GLU A 81 -0.72 21.31 -1.30
CA GLU A 81 -1.86 20.51 -1.74
C GLU A 81 -2.60 19.90 -0.55
N ARG A 82 -3.91 19.99 -0.57
CA ARG A 82 -4.74 19.24 0.39
C ARG A 82 -4.86 17.79 -0.06
N PHE A 83 -4.61 16.90 0.88
CA PHE A 83 -4.78 15.46 0.66
C PHE A 83 -5.37 14.84 1.92
N SER A 84 -6.68 14.67 1.93
CA SER A 84 -7.40 14.13 3.07
C SER A 84 -7.28 12.60 3.15
N ALA A 85 -7.70 12.03 4.27
CA ALA A 85 -7.80 10.58 4.41
C ALA A 85 -8.79 9.97 3.39
N GLY A 86 -9.87 10.69 3.08
CA GLY A 86 -10.81 10.28 2.04
C GLY A 86 -10.19 10.26 0.65
N ASP A 87 -9.44 11.30 0.28
CA ASP A 87 -8.72 11.36 -0.99
C ASP A 87 -7.72 10.20 -1.09
N PHE A 88 -6.97 9.95 -0.01
CA PHE A 88 -6.06 8.81 0.07
C PHE A 88 -6.81 7.49 -0.15
N GLY A 89 -7.92 7.28 0.55
CA GLY A 89 -8.69 6.04 0.43
C GLY A 89 -9.13 5.77 -1.01
N GLU A 90 -9.66 6.77 -1.70
CA GLU A 90 -10.07 6.65 -3.10
C GLU A 90 -8.90 6.37 -4.04
N GLU A 91 -7.82 7.12 -3.93
CA GLU A 91 -6.63 6.91 -4.78
C GLU A 91 -5.93 5.58 -4.48
N ALA A 92 -5.88 5.18 -3.20
CA ALA A 92 -5.22 3.95 -2.79
C ALA A 92 -5.98 2.70 -3.25
N VAL A 93 -7.31 2.71 -3.24
CA VAL A 93 -8.12 1.61 -3.80
C VAL A 93 -7.82 1.44 -5.28
N LYS A 94 -7.80 2.52 -6.05
CA LYS A 94 -7.45 2.46 -7.48
C LYS A 94 -6.05 1.88 -7.69
N ARG A 95 -5.09 2.35 -6.91
CA ARG A 95 -3.70 1.89 -6.98
C ARG A 95 -3.56 0.42 -6.63
N LEU A 96 -4.30 -0.05 -5.63
CA LEU A 96 -4.34 -1.44 -5.21
C LEU A 96 -4.85 -2.34 -6.36
N ILE A 97 -5.93 -1.94 -7.02
CA ILE A 97 -6.48 -2.66 -8.18
C ILE A 97 -5.45 -2.71 -9.31
N GLU A 98 -4.81 -1.60 -9.65
CA GLU A 98 -3.78 -1.54 -10.68
C GLU A 98 -2.58 -2.47 -10.38
N ILE A 99 -2.13 -2.51 -9.12
CA ILE A 99 -1.05 -3.41 -8.68
C ILE A 99 -1.44 -4.86 -8.92
N ARG A 100 -2.67 -5.23 -8.58
CA ARG A 100 -3.17 -6.59 -8.79
C ARG A 100 -3.30 -6.93 -10.26
N GLN A 101 -3.79 -6.01 -11.09
CA GLN A 101 -3.88 -6.20 -12.54
C GLN A 101 -2.51 -6.48 -13.18
N ARG A 102 -1.43 -5.94 -12.60
CA ARG A 102 -0.06 -6.25 -13.00
C ARG A 102 0.46 -7.60 -12.48
N GLY A 103 -0.38 -8.37 -11.79
CA GLY A 103 0.00 -9.64 -11.20
C GLY A 103 0.85 -9.52 -9.93
N LYS A 104 0.94 -8.33 -9.33
CA LYS A 104 1.72 -8.06 -8.13
C LYS A 104 0.87 -8.10 -6.87
N LEU A 105 1.50 -8.23 -5.72
CA LEU A 105 0.83 -8.25 -4.43
C LEU A 105 0.97 -6.86 -3.77
N PRO A 106 -0.13 -6.15 -3.51
CA PRO A 106 -0.06 -4.91 -2.77
C PRO A 106 0.18 -5.16 -1.28
N VAL A 107 1.12 -4.44 -0.70
CA VAL A 107 1.42 -4.45 0.74
C VAL A 107 1.20 -3.04 1.28
N ILE A 108 0.21 -2.89 2.14
CA ILE A 108 -0.15 -1.62 2.76
C ILE A 108 0.69 -1.48 4.03
N VAL A 109 1.43 -0.40 4.15
CA VAL A 109 2.30 -0.14 5.31
C VAL A 109 1.93 1.22 5.91
N GLY A 110 1.55 1.24 7.18
CA GLY A 110 1.19 2.50 7.81
C GLY A 110 0.92 2.42 9.30
N GLY A 111 0.71 3.59 9.91
CA GLY A 111 0.24 3.68 11.28
C GLY A 111 -1.25 3.28 11.41
N ALA A 112 -1.68 2.97 12.63
CA ALA A 112 -3.09 2.78 12.95
C ALA A 112 -3.79 4.15 12.96
N GLY A 113 -4.12 4.68 11.80
CA GLY A 113 -4.70 6.00 11.64
C GLY A 113 -5.73 6.08 10.55
N LEU A 114 -6.21 7.30 10.31
CA LEU A 114 -7.29 7.58 9.37
C LEU A 114 -6.99 7.11 7.94
N TYR A 115 -5.74 7.12 7.51
CA TYR A 115 -5.36 6.69 6.15
C TYR A 115 -5.59 5.18 5.96
N VAL A 116 -5.14 4.38 6.91
CA VAL A 116 -5.37 2.92 6.86
C VAL A 116 -6.87 2.62 6.94
N GLN A 117 -7.58 3.29 7.84
CA GLN A 117 -9.02 3.13 7.97
C GLN A 117 -9.76 3.52 6.69
N ALA A 118 -9.44 4.66 6.10
CA ALA A 118 -10.07 5.11 4.85
C ALA A 118 -9.86 4.12 3.71
N LEU A 119 -8.68 3.51 3.61
CA LEU A 119 -8.43 2.49 2.62
C LEU A 119 -9.21 1.21 2.88
N THR A 120 -9.24 0.73 4.13
CA THR A 120 -9.97 -0.49 4.47
C THR A 120 -11.47 -0.32 4.32
N ASP A 121 -12.02 0.79 4.76
CA ASP A 121 -13.45 1.10 4.62
C ASP A 121 -13.82 1.25 3.13
N GLY A 122 -13.02 1.96 2.35
CA GLY A 122 -13.26 2.13 0.91
C GLY A 122 -13.10 0.84 0.10
N PHE A 123 -12.27 -0.10 0.56
CA PHE A 123 -12.03 -1.36 -0.13
C PHE A 123 -13.08 -2.45 0.23
N PHE A 124 -13.58 -2.43 1.46
CA PHE A 124 -14.52 -3.43 1.96
C PHE A 124 -15.95 -2.92 2.10
N ASP A 125 -16.21 -1.64 1.89
CA ASP A 125 -17.55 -1.08 1.98
C ASP A 125 -18.28 -1.23 0.64
N GLU A 126 -19.20 -2.18 0.59
CA GLU A 126 -20.09 -2.41 -0.55
C GLU A 126 -21.00 -1.20 -0.83
N THR A 127 -21.15 -0.26 0.13
CA THR A 127 -22.00 0.92 -0.01
C THR A 127 -21.29 2.13 -0.58
N ALA A 128 -19.96 2.15 -0.61
CA ALA A 128 -19.16 3.29 -1.04
C ALA A 128 -19.04 3.44 -2.58
N GLY A 129 -19.86 2.75 -3.37
CA GLY A 129 -19.94 2.92 -4.81
C GLY A 129 -18.71 2.45 -5.59
N VAL A 130 -17.80 1.77 -4.97
CA VAL A 130 -16.85 0.90 -5.65
C VAL A 130 -17.69 -0.25 -6.16
N SER A 131 -17.98 -0.23 -7.46
CA SER A 131 -18.81 -1.23 -8.09
C SER A 131 -18.38 -2.61 -7.59
N ASN A 132 -19.33 -3.25 -6.97
CA ASN A 132 -19.31 -4.59 -6.41
C ASN A 132 -18.27 -5.50 -7.07
N GLY A 133 -17.77 -6.42 -6.33
CA GLY A 133 -16.82 -7.48 -6.69
C GLY A 133 -16.78 -7.98 -8.15
N ALA A 134 -17.75 -7.59 -8.99
CA ALA A 134 -17.77 -7.85 -10.41
C ALA A 134 -16.61 -7.18 -11.17
N ASP A 135 -16.27 -5.92 -10.84
CA ASP A 135 -15.12 -5.26 -11.47
C ASP A 135 -13.79 -5.78 -10.91
N TYR A 136 -13.85 -6.29 -9.69
CA TYR A 136 -12.73 -6.90 -9.03
C TYR A 136 -12.48 -8.33 -9.52
N GLU A 137 -13.54 -9.11 -9.76
CA GLU A 137 -13.42 -10.44 -10.35
C GLU A 137 -13.00 -10.38 -11.82
N ALA A 138 -13.39 -9.35 -12.57
CA ALA A 138 -12.95 -9.15 -13.95
C ALA A 138 -11.47 -8.73 -14.04
N ALA A 139 -10.85 -8.27 -12.94
CA ALA A 139 -9.45 -7.89 -12.85
C ALA A 139 -8.53 -9.03 -12.35
N LEU A 140 -9.11 -10.19 -12.00
CA LEU A 140 -8.41 -11.40 -11.61
C LEU A 140 -8.23 -12.33 -12.80
#